data_5d80c599d050c9a0e94f313a5bb9cf24
#
_entry.id   5d80c599d050c9a0e94f313a5bb9cf24
#
_cell.length_a   1.000
_cell.length_b   1.000
_cell.length_c   1.000
_cell.angle_alpha   90.00
_cell.angle_beta   90.00
_cell.angle_gamma   90.00
#
_symmetry.space_group_name_H-M   'P 1'
#
loop_
_entity.id
_entity.type
_entity.pdbx_description
1 polymer ?
#
loop_
_entity_poly.entity_id
_entity_poly.type
_entity_poly.pdbx_seq_one_letter_code
_entity_poly.pdbx_strand_id
1 'polypeptide(L)'
;VGLWAGQVMLGVDNNYQYIDWGHPEIEGEVDANGIEVGDHLGTLSAKIVSPNITIGLSNYWNVTLGQIIGIRTMTWGNDLESQHHRDEDSSSDFINAVGGLFGDTRIMLRYLMINGGAGPGHRLFFGGGLVIPSKNTLTKSPFALPEETEDHRHFSMSEGVYKAIFETQYFVKRKLNPVFIGGTFSIEEPLGESEYGYKASRLIDLSFTAFSGKVKLINGSIGASLMVRQTSKGYWNGEVAPNSESTLVIPGVGFLWNLSFGTLAVNLQKPYFLDGSFTGTEGQAEETTDVYQISVSVRKVLDYSIPFLDW
;
A
#
# COMPACT_ATOMS: atom_id res chain seq x y z
N VAL A 1 3.72 13.50 -12.43
CA VAL A 1 3.37 14.59 -13.35
C VAL A 1 4.05 15.86 -12.85
N GLY A 2 4.85 16.53 -13.69
CA GLY A 2 5.37 17.86 -13.39
C GLY A 2 4.25 18.88 -13.61
N LEU A 3 3.92 19.62 -12.59
CA LEU A 3 3.02 20.78 -12.68
C LEU A 3 3.85 22.04 -12.94
N TRP A 4 3.24 23.02 -13.60
CA TRP A 4 3.80 24.35 -13.71
C TRP A 4 3.62 25.10 -12.38
N ALA A 5 4.36 26.18 -12.20
CA ALA A 5 4.21 27.08 -11.05
C ALA A 5 2.73 27.46 -10.86
N GLY A 6 2.24 27.39 -9.64
CA GLY A 6 0.85 27.69 -9.29
C GLY A 6 -0.20 26.66 -9.66
N GLN A 7 0.07 25.71 -10.56
CA GLN A 7 -0.92 24.68 -10.92
C GLN A 7 -1.26 23.78 -9.73
N VAL A 8 -2.51 23.37 -9.66
CA VAL A 8 -3.05 22.48 -8.64
C VAL A 8 -3.62 21.23 -9.28
N MET A 9 -3.25 20.07 -8.77
CA MET A 9 -3.83 18.79 -9.16
C MET A 9 -4.47 18.11 -7.95
N LEU A 10 -5.71 17.69 -8.11
CA LEU A 10 -6.37 16.80 -7.17
C LEU A 10 -6.21 15.36 -7.63
N GLY A 11 -5.99 14.48 -6.68
CA GLY A 11 -5.88 13.05 -6.90
C GLY A 11 -6.63 12.26 -5.84
N VAL A 12 -7.12 11.09 -6.23
CA VAL A 12 -7.64 10.08 -5.32
C VAL A 12 -7.14 8.74 -5.81
N ASP A 13 -6.44 8.04 -4.94
CA ASP A 13 -5.99 6.67 -5.16
C ASP A 13 -6.82 5.74 -4.28
N ASN A 14 -7.45 4.75 -4.89
CA ASN A 14 -8.16 3.70 -4.18
C ASN A 14 -7.40 2.39 -4.39
N ASN A 15 -7.18 1.66 -3.33
CA ASN A 15 -6.59 0.35 -3.35
C ASN A 15 -7.50 -0.61 -2.58
N TYR A 16 -7.94 -1.65 -3.27
CA TYR A 16 -8.62 -2.78 -2.67
C TYR A 16 -7.70 -3.99 -2.75
N GLN A 17 -7.43 -4.60 -1.61
CA GLN A 17 -6.66 -5.83 -1.50
C GLN A 17 -7.52 -6.88 -0.81
N TYR A 18 -7.50 -8.08 -1.35
CA TYR A 18 -8.15 -9.26 -0.79
C TYR A 18 -7.09 -10.35 -0.67
N ILE A 19 -7.03 -10.98 0.49
CA ILE A 19 -6.11 -12.05 0.82
C ILE A 19 -6.96 -13.21 1.34
N ASP A 20 -6.93 -14.31 0.61
CA ASP A 20 -7.44 -15.59 1.06
C ASP A 20 -6.25 -16.37 1.61
N TRP A 21 -6.32 -16.79 2.85
CA TRP A 21 -5.21 -17.43 3.52
C TRP A 21 -5.67 -18.62 4.34
N GLY A 22 -4.79 -19.57 4.52
CA GLY A 22 -5.02 -20.72 5.35
C GLY A 22 -3.70 -21.33 5.77
N HIS A 23 -3.67 -21.92 6.92
CA HIS A 23 -2.61 -22.81 7.34
C HIS A 23 -3.21 -24.13 7.80
N PRO A 24 -2.54 -25.27 7.58
CA PRO A 24 -3.02 -26.55 8.06
C PRO A 24 -3.06 -26.58 9.58
N GLU A 25 -3.76 -27.58 10.07
CA GLU A 25 -3.83 -27.94 11.45
C GLU A 25 -2.44 -28.01 12.12
N ILE A 26 -2.33 -27.44 13.31
CA ILE A 26 -1.17 -27.61 14.16
C ILE A 26 -1.37 -28.92 14.92
N GLU A 27 -0.54 -29.94 14.64
CA GLU A 27 -0.62 -31.27 15.24
C GLU A 27 -0.72 -31.19 16.76
N GLY A 28 -1.83 -31.67 17.32
CA GLY A 28 -2.10 -31.66 18.75
C GLY A 28 -2.81 -30.42 19.31
N GLU A 29 -3.18 -29.46 18.45
CA GLU A 29 -4.05 -28.38 18.86
C GLU A 29 -5.50 -28.88 19.01
N VAL A 30 -6.09 -28.65 20.17
CA VAL A 30 -7.47 -29.03 20.45
C VAL A 30 -8.29 -27.80 20.87
N ASP A 31 -9.56 -27.78 20.49
CA ASP A 31 -10.50 -26.75 20.91
C ASP A 31 -10.78 -26.84 22.42
N ALA A 32 -11.60 -25.93 22.96
CA ALA A 32 -12.03 -25.92 24.37
C ALA A 32 -12.78 -27.19 24.79
N ASN A 33 -13.25 -28.03 23.85
CA ASN A 33 -13.92 -29.28 24.05
C ASN A 33 -12.98 -30.48 23.88
N GLY A 34 -11.72 -30.30 23.56
CA GLY A 34 -10.74 -31.35 23.32
C GLY A 34 -10.86 -32.00 21.93
N ILE A 35 -11.48 -31.33 20.97
CA ILE A 35 -11.60 -31.77 19.57
C ILE A 35 -10.41 -31.18 18.81
N GLU A 36 -9.73 -32.02 18.01
CA GLU A 36 -8.66 -31.56 17.14
C GLU A 36 -9.15 -30.43 16.22
N VAL A 37 -8.40 -29.35 16.17
CA VAL A 37 -8.72 -28.18 15.36
C VAL A 37 -8.22 -28.42 13.94
N GLY A 38 -9.10 -28.37 12.97
CA GLY A 38 -8.73 -28.56 11.56
C GLY A 38 -8.03 -27.34 10.93
N ASP A 39 -7.93 -27.32 9.60
CA ASP A 39 -7.31 -26.23 8.86
C ASP A 39 -7.91 -24.87 9.23
N HIS A 40 -7.03 -23.91 9.52
CA HIS A 40 -7.44 -22.53 9.79
C HIS A 40 -7.56 -21.76 8.47
N LEU A 41 -8.77 -21.42 8.11
CA LEU A 41 -9.08 -20.66 6.89
C LEU A 41 -9.60 -19.27 7.24
N GLY A 42 -9.11 -18.27 6.56
CA GLY A 42 -9.54 -16.89 6.80
C GLY A 42 -9.40 -15.99 5.59
N THR A 43 -10.04 -14.84 5.62
CA THR A 43 -9.89 -13.82 4.60
C THR A 43 -9.53 -12.48 5.21
N LEU A 44 -8.62 -11.75 4.56
CA LEU A 44 -8.23 -10.41 4.93
C LEU A 44 -8.63 -9.46 3.81
N SER A 45 -9.23 -8.34 4.12
CA SER A 45 -9.47 -7.31 3.13
C SER A 45 -8.99 -5.94 3.60
N ALA A 46 -8.47 -5.16 2.67
CA ALA A 46 -8.09 -3.78 2.90
C ALA A 46 -8.71 -2.90 1.82
N LYS A 47 -9.45 -1.88 2.24
CA LYS A 47 -10.05 -0.85 1.37
C LYS A 47 -9.44 0.48 1.76
N ILE A 48 -8.46 0.94 0.99
CA ILE A 48 -7.67 2.14 1.26
C ILE A 48 -7.98 3.20 0.22
N VAL A 49 -8.31 4.39 0.67
CA VAL A 49 -8.51 5.58 -0.17
C VAL A 49 -7.48 6.62 0.24
N SER A 50 -6.77 7.16 -0.73
CA SER A 50 -5.71 8.16 -0.49
C SER A 50 -5.97 9.42 -1.32
N PRO A 51 -6.86 10.32 -0.84
CA PRO A 51 -7.00 11.63 -1.45
C PRO A 51 -5.69 12.41 -1.30
N ASN A 52 -5.34 13.14 -2.36
CA ASN A 52 -4.14 13.94 -2.38
C ASN A 52 -4.31 15.22 -3.18
N ILE A 53 -3.54 16.24 -2.81
CA ILE A 53 -3.39 17.49 -3.53
C ILE A 53 -1.93 17.68 -3.87
N THR A 54 -1.65 18.04 -5.13
CA THR A 54 -0.31 18.39 -5.59
C THR A 54 -0.31 19.82 -6.10
N ILE A 55 0.68 20.61 -5.68
CA ILE A 55 0.85 22.02 -6.07
C ILE A 55 2.22 22.19 -6.71
N GLY A 56 2.26 22.80 -7.88
CA GLY A 56 3.49 23.28 -8.50
C GLY A 56 4.00 24.52 -7.77
N LEU A 57 5.08 24.39 -7.01
CA LEU A 57 5.74 25.51 -6.35
C LEU A 57 6.58 26.32 -7.34
N SER A 58 7.08 25.67 -8.38
CA SER A 58 7.76 26.24 -9.52
C SER A 58 7.64 25.29 -10.71
N ASN A 59 8.23 25.61 -11.85
CA ASN A 59 8.27 24.72 -13.01
C ASN A 59 9.09 23.44 -12.77
N TYR A 60 9.78 23.34 -11.64
CA TYR A 60 10.63 22.21 -11.28
C TYR A 60 10.25 21.55 -9.95
N TRP A 61 9.60 22.28 -9.05
CA TRP A 61 9.27 21.79 -7.71
C TRP A 61 7.76 21.59 -7.53
N ASN A 62 7.40 20.43 -7.06
CA ASN A 62 6.02 20.11 -6.68
C ASN A 62 5.97 19.63 -5.23
N VAL A 63 4.95 20.06 -4.51
CA VAL A 63 4.61 19.51 -3.19
C VAL A 63 3.32 18.72 -3.29
N THR A 64 3.27 17.54 -2.66
CA THR A 64 2.06 16.72 -2.56
C THR A 64 1.74 16.49 -1.08
N LEU A 65 0.50 16.71 -0.72
CA LEU A 65 -0.07 16.33 0.56
C LEU A 65 -1.11 15.24 0.31
N GLY A 66 -1.01 14.12 1.00
CA GLY A 66 -1.93 12.99 0.92
C GLY A 66 -2.35 12.48 2.28
N GLN A 67 -3.57 11.95 2.38
CA GLN A 67 -4.13 11.37 3.59
C GLN A 67 -4.55 9.93 3.29
N ILE A 68 -4.17 9.00 4.15
CA ILE A 68 -4.69 7.62 4.11
C ILE A 68 -6.01 7.58 4.87
N ILE A 69 -7.02 6.99 4.23
CA ILE A 69 -8.33 6.73 4.83
C ILE A 69 -8.72 5.31 4.45
N GLY A 70 -9.22 4.52 5.37
CA GLY A 70 -9.63 3.18 4.97
C GLY A 70 -10.10 2.29 6.10
N ILE A 71 -10.34 1.04 5.71
CA ILE A 71 -10.78 -0.04 6.58
C ILE A 71 -9.97 -1.28 6.22
N ARG A 72 -9.56 -2.02 7.24
CA ARG A 72 -9.02 -3.38 7.13
C ARG A 72 -9.93 -4.29 7.94
N THR A 73 -10.32 -5.41 7.35
CA THR A 73 -11.19 -6.38 8.01
C THR A 73 -10.63 -7.78 7.85
N MET A 74 -10.96 -8.64 8.79
CA MET A 74 -10.64 -10.05 8.77
C MET A 74 -11.91 -10.84 9.04
N THR A 75 -12.13 -11.90 8.27
CA THR A 75 -13.20 -12.86 8.51
C THR A 75 -12.61 -14.25 8.68
N TRP A 76 -13.19 -15.05 9.57
CA TRP A 76 -12.82 -16.44 9.78
C TRP A 76 -13.81 -17.35 9.06
N GLY A 77 -13.30 -18.49 8.58
CA GLY A 77 -14.16 -19.54 8.02
C GLY A 77 -15.15 -20.08 9.06
N ASN A 78 -16.21 -20.67 8.56
CA ASN A 78 -17.48 -20.89 9.27
C ASN A 78 -17.44 -21.73 10.55
N ASP A 79 -16.35 -22.41 10.88
CA ASP A 79 -16.41 -23.48 11.88
C ASP A 79 -15.32 -23.46 12.94
N LEU A 80 -14.39 -22.51 12.95
CA LEU A 80 -13.25 -22.59 13.85
C LEU A 80 -13.01 -21.30 14.62
N GLU A 81 -13.26 -21.39 15.92
CA GLU A 81 -12.77 -20.43 16.91
C GLU A 81 -11.26 -20.61 17.06
N SER A 82 -10.48 -19.84 16.31
CA SER A 82 -9.06 -19.76 16.55
C SER A 82 -8.78 -19.13 17.90
N GLN A 83 -8.00 -19.80 18.74
CA GLN A 83 -7.66 -19.28 20.06
C GLN A 83 -6.83 -18.01 20.02
N HIS A 84 -6.17 -17.74 18.93
CA HIS A 84 -5.34 -16.56 18.71
C HIS A 84 -6.12 -15.24 18.63
N HIS A 85 -7.40 -15.28 18.36
CA HIS A 85 -8.17 -14.10 17.98
C HIS A 85 -9.36 -13.83 18.88
N ARG A 86 -9.27 -14.32 20.14
CA ARG A 86 -10.19 -14.71 20.89
C ARG A 86 -10.98 -13.86 21.66
N ASP A 87 -11.20 -12.82 21.99
CA ASP A 87 -12.20 -12.22 22.86
C ASP A 87 -13.19 -11.33 22.14
N GLU A 88 -13.18 -11.40 20.85
CA GLU A 88 -14.21 -10.80 20.02
C GLU A 88 -15.10 -11.93 19.57
N ASP A 89 -16.42 -11.78 19.65
CA ASP A 89 -17.35 -12.76 19.12
C ASP A 89 -16.88 -13.20 17.75
N SER A 90 -16.45 -14.43 17.64
CA SER A 90 -15.68 -14.98 16.53
C SER A 90 -16.36 -14.94 15.17
N SER A 91 -17.64 -14.68 15.13
CA SER A 91 -18.43 -14.48 13.93
C SER A 91 -18.40 -13.06 13.39
N SER A 92 -17.71 -12.14 14.05
CA SER A 92 -17.65 -10.72 13.65
C SER A 92 -16.38 -10.40 12.89
N ASP A 93 -16.49 -9.50 11.92
CA ASP A 93 -15.33 -8.95 11.23
C ASP A 93 -14.49 -8.11 12.19
N PHE A 94 -13.19 -8.31 12.17
CA PHE A 94 -12.25 -7.42 12.87
C PHE A 94 -12.10 -6.13 12.08
N ILE A 95 -12.51 -5.04 12.69
CA ILE A 95 -12.39 -3.71 12.08
C ILE A 95 -11.22 -2.99 12.72
N ASN A 96 -10.63 -2.09 11.97
CA ASN A 96 -9.48 -1.27 12.35
C ASN A 96 -9.28 -1.08 13.85
N ALA A 97 -8.03 -0.97 14.25
CA ALA A 97 -7.64 -0.58 15.60
C ALA A 97 -8.27 0.75 16.03
N VAL A 98 -8.10 1.11 17.27
CA VAL A 98 -8.57 2.36 17.85
C VAL A 98 -8.10 3.56 17.01
N GLY A 99 -8.97 4.53 16.79
CA GLY A 99 -8.63 5.75 16.04
C GLY A 99 -9.43 5.97 14.75
N GLY A 100 -10.29 5.01 14.39
CA GLY A 100 -11.23 5.15 13.27
C GLY A 100 -10.59 4.98 11.90
N LEU A 101 -11.13 5.65 10.89
CA LEU A 101 -10.79 5.43 9.48
C LEU A 101 -9.51 6.14 9.01
N PHE A 102 -8.99 7.11 9.75
CA PHE A 102 -7.85 7.92 9.32
C PHE A 102 -6.53 7.24 9.64
N GLY A 103 -5.74 7.02 8.59
CA GLY A 103 -4.35 6.57 8.69
C GLY A 103 -3.37 7.73 8.56
N ASP A 104 -2.17 7.43 8.09
CA ASP A 104 -1.06 8.36 8.04
C ASP A 104 -1.27 9.48 7.03
N THR A 105 -0.68 10.64 7.35
CA THR A 105 -0.55 11.77 6.43
C THR A 105 0.82 11.70 5.75
N ARG A 106 0.87 11.92 4.43
CA ARG A 106 2.10 11.90 3.63
C ARG A 106 2.36 13.27 3.03
N ILE A 107 3.57 13.76 3.18
CA ILE A 107 4.05 15.01 2.57
C ILE A 107 5.25 14.66 1.69
N MET A 108 5.18 15.03 0.41
CA MET A 108 6.25 14.78 -0.57
C MET A 108 6.64 16.05 -1.28
N LEU A 109 7.91 16.33 -1.35
CA LEU A 109 8.50 17.36 -2.20
C LEU A 109 9.25 16.69 -3.34
N ARG A 110 8.96 17.04 -4.60
CA ARG A 110 9.57 16.47 -5.80
C ARG A 110 10.23 17.53 -6.65
N TYR A 111 11.44 17.23 -7.09
CA TYR A 111 12.23 18.04 -8.02
C TYR A 111 12.29 17.37 -9.39
N LEU A 112 11.89 18.08 -10.43
CA LEU A 112 11.99 17.66 -11.83
C LEU A 112 13.38 17.99 -12.37
N MET A 113 14.29 17.02 -12.35
CA MET A 113 15.68 17.19 -12.78
C MET A 113 15.83 17.20 -14.31
N ILE A 114 15.11 16.29 -14.99
CA ILE A 114 15.13 16.20 -16.46
C ILE A 114 13.71 16.39 -16.97
N ASN A 115 13.53 17.35 -17.88
CA ASN A 115 12.24 17.64 -18.50
C ASN A 115 12.36 17.66 -20.02
N GLY A 116 11.92 16.61 -20.69
CA GLY A 116 11.87 16.51 -22.15
C GLY A 116 10.73 17.33 -22.80
N GLY A 117 10.05 18.19 -22.04
CA GLY A 117 8.95 19.01 -22.55
C GLY A 117 7.61 18.27 -22.69
N ALA A 118 6.63 18.87 -23.39
CA ALA A 118 5.28 18.33 -23.53
C ALA A 118 5.19 17.10 -24.47
N GLY A 119 6.15 16.96 -25.39
CA GLY A 119 6.22 15.89 -26.39
C GLY A 119 6.83 14.59 -25.89
N PRO A 120 7.24 13.71 -26.81
CA PRO A 120 8.11 12.59 -26.52
C PRO A 120 9.40 13.07 -25.88
N GLY A 121 9.93 12.31 -24.90
CA GLY A 121 11.13 12.68 -24.17
C GLY A 121 11.18 12.01 -22.81
N HIS A 122 12.20 12.36 -22.06
CA HIS A 122 12.53 11.79 -20.76
C HIS A 122 12.13 12.76 -19.65
N ARG A 123 11.71 12.22 -18.51
CA ARG A 123 11.50 12.98 -17.28
C ARG A 123 12.08 12.21 -16.12
N LEU A 124 12.87 12.90 -15.30
CA LEU A 124 13.47 12.35 -14.10
C LEU A 124 13.09 13.23 -12.92
N PHE A 125 12.52 12.62 -11.89
CA PHE A 125 12.20 13.28 -10.64
C PHE A 125 12.98 12.65 -9.49
N PHE A 126 13.38 13.49 -8.55
CA PHE A 126 13.78 13.07 -7.21
C PHE A 126 12.80 13.64 -6.21
N GLY A 127 12.46 12.83 -5.21
CA GLY A 127 11.54 13.22 -4.16
C GLY A 127 12.09 12.88 -2.78
N GLY A 128 11.74 13.73 -1.82
CA GLY A 128 11.91 13.49 -0.40
C GLY A 128 10.61 13.82 0.33
N GLY A 129 10.33 13.12 1.41
CA GLY A 129 9.08 13.33 2.12
C GLY A 129 9.06 12.76 3.52
N LEU A 130 7.92 12.92 4.16
CA LEU A 130 7.66 12.44 5.51
C LEU A 130 6.30 11.73 5.56
N VAL A 131 6.24 10.66 6.34
CA VAL A 131 5.01 10.07 6.85
C VAL A 131 4.82 10.59 8.28
N ILE A 132 3.66 11.14 8.53
CA ILE A 132 3.22 11.58 9.86
C ILE A 132 2.20 10.57 10.34
N PRO A 133 2.48 9.82 11.42
CA PRO A 133 1.61 8.78 11.89
C PRO A 133 0.29 9.33 12.44
N SER A 134 -0.78 8.60 12.22
CA SER A 134 -2.06 8.84 12.89
C SER A 134 -2.11 8.12 14.24
N LYS A 135 -3.14 8.42 15.02
CA LYS A 135 -3.42 7.70 16.27
C LYS A 135 -4.09 6.33 16.05
N ASN A 136 -4.44 5.99 14.81
CA ASN A 136 -5.00 4.69 14.45
C ASN A 136 -3.89 3.65 14.33
N THR A 137 -3.23 3.34 15.44
CA THR A 137 -2.11 2.42 15.53
C THR A 137 -2.37 1.33 16.57
N LEU A 138 -1.66 0.23 16.47
CA LEU A 138 -1.65 -0.80 17.51
C LEU A 138 -0.90 -0.29 18.73
N THR A 139 -1.52 -0.46 19.89
CA THR A 139 -0.97 -0.07 21.19
C THR A 139 -0.29 -1.24 21.91
N LYS A 140 -0.58 -2.46 21.49
CA LYS A 140 0.02 -3.70 21.97
C LYS A 140 0.40 -4.60 20.79
N SER A 141 1.30 -5.55 21.02
CA SER A 141 1.63 -6.55 20.01
C SER A 141 0.40 -7.38 19.66
N PRO A 142 0.07 -7.54 18.37
CA PRO A 142 -1.03 -8.40 17.95
C PRO A 142 -0.74 -9.90 18.16
N PHE A 143 0.47 -10.25 18.58
CA PHE A 143 0.93 -11.61 18.83
C PHE A 143 1.19 -11.87 20.32
N ALA A 144 0.64 -11.02 21.21
CA ALA A 144 0.73 -11.24 22.65
C ALA A 144 0.00 -12.53 23.04
N LEU A 145 0.54 -13.20 24.06
CA LEU A 145 0.01 -14.49 24.53
C LEU A 145 -1.41 -14.36 25.09
N PRO A 146 -2.19 -15.46 25.13
CA PRO A 146 -3.62 -15.48 25.52
C PRO A 146 -3.93 -14.93 26.92
N GLU A 147 -2.93 -14.79 27.78
CA GLU A 147 -3.11 -14.25 29.14
C GLU A 147 -3.29 -12.71 29.17
N GLU A 148 -2.99 -12.03 28.05
CA GLU A 148 -3.20 -10.60 27.88
C GLU A 148 -4.45 -10.33 27.03
N THR A 149 -5.60 -10.68 27.54
CA THR A 149 -6.87 -10.83 26.79
C THR A 149 -7.57 -9.54 26.42
N GLU A 150 -7.10 -8.37 26.81
CA GLU A 150 -7.80 -7.13 26.53
C GLU A 150 -7.19 -6.39 25.32
N ASP A 151 -8.02 -6.06 24.34
CA ASP A 151 -7.72 -5.20 23.19
C ASP A 151 -6.78 -5.77 22.11
N HIS A 152 -6.91 -7.02 21.78
CA HIS A 152 -6.20 -7.64 20.66
C HIS A 152 -6.77 -7.17 19.32
N ARG A 153 -6.12 -6.21 18.67
CA ARG A 153 -6.52 -5.70 17.38
C ARG A 153 -5.42 -5.91 16.36
N HIS A 154 -5.73 -6.68 15.32
CA HIS A 154 -4.74 -7.06 14.30
C HIS A 154 -4.48 -5.98 13.26
N PHE A 155 -5.37 -4.98 13.11
CA PHE A 155 -5.30 -4.06 12.00
C PHE A 155 -5.37 -2.62 12.48
N SER A 156 -4.38 -1.87 12.03
CA SER A 156 -4.32 -0.42 12.16
C SER A 156 -4.14 0.22 10.80
N MET A 157 -4.44 1.50 10.68
CA MET A 157 -4.19 2.30 9.49
C MET A 157 -2.85 3.04 9.55
N SER A 158 -2.13 2.90 10.67
CA SER A 158 -0.84 3.51 10.93
C SER A 158 0.05 2.53 11.71
N GLU A 159 1.35 2.63 11.52
CA GLU A 159 2.33 1.93 12.35
C GLU A 159 2.79 2.77 13.56
N GLY A 160 2.22 3.97 13.75
CA GLY A 160 2.54 4.86 14.87
C GLY A 160 3.94 5.47 14.82
N VAL A 161 4.61 5.43 13.68
CA VAL A 161 6.01 5.82 13.51
C VAL A 161 6.17 6.86 12.41
N TYR A 162 6.94 7.91 12.69
CA TYR A 162 7.40 8.84 11.65
C TYR A 162 8.36 8.12 10.69
N LYS A 163 8.17 8.33 9.38
CA LYS A 163 9.07 7.76 8.36
C LYS A 163 9.57 8.85 7.43
N ALA A 164 10.85 8.74 7.04
CA ALA A 164 11.38 9.49 5.92
C ALA A 164 11.07 8.74 4.62
N ILE A 165 10.74 9.47 3.56
CA ILE A 165 10.53 8.94 2.22
C ILE A 165 11.61 9.47 1.31
N PHE A 166 12.23 8.59 0.52
CA PHE A 166 13.05 8.93 -0.62
C PHE A 166 12.46 8.29 -1.87
N GLU A 167 12.37 9.05 -2.97
CA GLU A 167 11.76 8.57 -4.21
C GLU A 167 12.57 9.04 -5.43
N THR A 168 12.65 8.16 -6.43
CA THR A 168 13.13 8.50 -7.77
C THR A 168 12.12 8.00 -8.79
N GLN A 169 11.73 8.85 -9.74
CA GLN A 169 10.81 8.47 -10.81
C GLN A 169 11.45 8.79 -12.17
N TYR A 170 11.45 7.82 -13.07
CA TYR A 170 11.94 8.00 -14.43
C TYR A 170 10.88 7.58 -15.45
N PHE A 171 10.54 8.48 -16.36
CA PHE A 171 9.51 8.26 -17.37
C PHE A 171 10.02 8.61 -18.75
N VAL A 172 9.60 7.81 -19.72
CA VAL A 172 9.87 8.01 -21.14
C VAL A 172 8.57 8.04 -21.90
N LYS A 173 8.26 9.15 -22.57
CA LYS A 173 7.17 9.25 -23.54
C LYS A 173 7.73 9.01 -24.93
N ARG A 174 7.10 8.14 -25.72
CA ARG A 174 7.58 7.70 -27.04
C ARG A 174 6.54 7.95 -28.12
N LYS A 175 6.96 7.96 -29.39
CA LYS A 175 6.06 7.97 -30.55
C LYS A 175 5.58 6.57 -30.94
N LEU A 176 6.35 5.53 -30.61
CA LEU A 176 6.07 4.12 -30.90
C LEU A 176 5.60 3.38 -29.66
N ASN A 177 4.79 2.34 -29.86
CA ASN A 177 4.35 1.47 -28.78
C ASN A 177 5.51 0.70 -28.12
N PRO A 178 5.51 0.57 -26.80
CA PRO A 178 4.65 1.30 -25.86
C PRO A 178 4.96 2.81 -25.91
N VAL A 179 3.91 3.65 -25.86
CA VAL A 179 4.06 5.11 -25.94
C VAL A 179 4.53 5.73 -24.62
N PHE A 180 4.38 5.00 -23.53
CA PHE A 180 4.84 5.40 -22.21
C PHE A 180 5.53 4.23 -21.52
N ILE A 181 6.69 4.46 -20.95
CA ILE A 181 7.43 3.56 -20.09
C ILE A 181 7.82 4.33 -18.85
N GLY A 182 7.64 3.76 -17.67
CA GLY A 182 7.99 4.41 -16.42
C GLY A 182 8.55 3.44 -15.40
N GLY A 183 9.34 3.97 -14.49
CA GLY A 183 9.82 3.28 -13.30
C GLY A 183 9.84 4.23 -12.11
N THR A 184 9.54 3.69 -10.94
CA THR A 184 9.63 4.39 -9.67
C THR A 184 10.39 3.52 -8.68
N PHE A 185 11.33 4.12 -7.99
CA PHE A 185 12.01 3.53 -6.84
C PHE A 185 11.69 4.37 -5.63
N SER A 186 11.31 3.75 -4.51
CA SER A 186 11.07 4.47 -3.25
C SER A 186 11.56 3.66 -2.06
N ILE A 187 11.98 4.38 -1.04
CA ILE A 187 12.32 3.85 0.28
C ILE A 187 11.53 4.64 1.31
N GLU A 188 10.88 3.93 2.23
CA GLU A 188 10.31 4.49 3.44
C GLU A 188 11.11 3.96 4.64
N GLU A 189 11.83 4.87 5.31
CA GLU A 189 12.70 4.56 6.44
C GLU A 189 12.06 5.05 7.74
N PRO A 190 11.79 4.18 8.73
CA PRO A 190 11.35 4.59 10.05
C PRO A 190 12.38 5.47 10.74
N LEU A 191 11.95 6.57 11.37
CA LEU A 191 12.82 7.52 12.06
C LEU A 191 12.96 7.22 13.56
N GLY A 192 12.24 6.23 14.06
CA GLY A 192 12.26 5.84 15.46
C GLY A 192 11.30 4.70 15.74
N GLU A 193 10.95 4.54 17.00
CA GLU A 193 9.94 3.60 17.48
C GLU A 193 8.65 4.35 17.81
N SER A 194 7.51 3.65 17.77
CA SER A 194 6.25 4.19 18.27
C SER A 194 6.30 4.40 19.78
N GLU A 195 5.38 5.18 20.33
CA GLU A 195 5.25 5.36 21.77
C GLU A 195 4.91 4.06 22.53
N TYR A 196 4.52 3.01 21.78
CA TYR A 196 4.18 1.69 22.32
C TYR A 196 5.28 0.65 22.13
N GLY A 197 6.50 1.04 21.72
CA GLY A 197 7.64 0.16 21.55
C GLY A 197 7.68 -0.62 20.22
N TYR A 198 6.88 -0.20 19.22
CA TYR A 198 6.95 -0.78 17.88
C TYR A 198 7.96 -0.03 17.01
N LYS A 199 8.98 -0.74 16.54
CA LYS A 199 9.89 -0.29 15.49
C LYS A 199 9.42 -0.83 14.15
N ALA A 200 8.89 0.05 13.32
CA ALA A 200 8.35 -0.32 12.03
C ALA A 200 9.42 -0.84 11.06
N SER A 201 8.97 -1.60 10.09
CA SER A 201 9.81 -2.10 8.99
C SER A 201 10.20 -0.99 8.03
N ARG A 202 11.41 -1.08 7.45
CA ARG A 202 11.77 -0.35 6.24
C ARG A 202 11.01 -0.96 5.07
N LEU A 203 10.48 -0.10 4.19
CA LEU A 203 9.82 -0.51 2.97
C LEU A 203 10.62 -0.03 1.75
N ILE A 204 10.88 -0.92 0.81
CA ILE A 204 11.52 -0.61 -0.47
C ILE A 204 10.57 -1.07 -1.59
N ASP A 205 10.20 -0.14 -2.47
CA ASP A 205 9.38 -0.40 -3.65
C ASP A 205 10.16 -0.08 -4.93
N LEU A 206 10.13 -1.00 -5.88
CA LEU A 206 10.59 -0.80 -7.25
C LEU A 206 9.46 -1.16 -8.21
N SER A 207 8.98 -0.20 -8.99
CA SER A 207 7.90 -0.42 -9.93
C SER A 207 8.26 -0.05 -11.36
N PHE A 208 7.72 -0.80 -12.32
CA PHE A 208 7.82 -0.56 -13.75
C PHE A 208 6.44 -0.58 -14.38
N THR A 209 6.21 0.30 -15.32
CA THR A 209 4.96 0.34 -16.10
C THR A 209 5.24 0.63 -17.57
N ALA A 210 4.44 0.06 -18.43
CA ALA A 210 4.46 0.36 -19.86
C ALA A 210 3.03 0.43 -20.40
N PHE A 211 2.68 1.49 -21.14
CA PHE A 211 1.35 1.68 -21.70
C PHE A 211 1.41 1.85 -23.22
N SER A 212 0.42 1.24 -23.89
CA SER A 212 0.17 1.40 -25.33
C SER A 212 -0.34 2.81 -25.65
N GLY A 213 -0.32 3.18 -26.92
CA GLY A 213 -1.18 4.23 -27.45
C GLY A 213 -2.67 3.87 -27.28
N LYS A 214 -3.52 4.82 -27.67
CA LYS A 214 -4.98 4.65 -27.56
C LYS A 214 -5.48 3.44 -28.38
N VAL A 215 -6.09 2.49 -27.70
CA VAL A 215 -6.72 1.31 -28.28
C VAL A 215 -8.19 1.64 -28.56
N LYS A 216 -8.64 1.48 -29.82
CA LYS A 216 -9.99 1.86 -30.25
C LYS A 216 -11.10 1.14 -29.50
N LEU A 217 -10.91 -0.15 -29.21
CA LEU A 217 -11.91 -1.01 -28.58
C LEU A 217 -12.36 -0.49 -27.21
N ILE A 218 -11.43 -0.02 -26.40
CA ILE A 218 -11.71 0.47 -25.04
C ILE A 218 -11.69 2.00 -24.94
N ASN A 219 -11.40 2.69 -26.05
CA ASN A 219 -11.19 4.15 -26.10
C ASN A 219 -10.16 4.66 -25.08
N GLY A 220 -9.18 3.84 -24.71
CA GLY A 220 -8.17 4.06 -23.68
C GLY A 220 -6.86 3.39 -24.02
N SER A 221 -5.88 3.41 -23.12
CA SER A 221 -4.60 2.70 -23.24
C SER A 221 -4.61 1.44 -22.37
N ILE A 222 -3.93 0.40 -22.82
CA ILE A 222 -3.68 -0.83 -22.07
C ILE A 222 -2.20 -0.86 -21.73
N GLY A 223 -1.86 -1.32 -20.55
CA GLY A 223 -0.49 -1.43 -20.10
C GLY A 223 -0.23 -2.66 -19.25
N ALA A 224 1.03 -2.88 -18.97
CA ALA A 224 1.51 -3.84 -18.00
C ALA A 224 2.28 -3.12 -16.89
N SER A 225 2.24 -3.66 -15.70
CA SER A 225 3.01 -3.21 -14.55
C SER A 225 3.70 -4.39 -13.87
N LEU A 226 4.82 -4.11 -13.24
CA LEU A 226 5.53 -5.02 -12.35
C LEU A 226 6.04 -4.20 -11.17
N MET A 227 5.74 -4.64 -9.97
CA MET A 227 6.30 -4.07 -8.75
C MET A 227 7.02 -5.16 -7.97
N VAL A 228 8.16 -4.81 -7.40
CA VAL A 228 8.87 -5.59 -6.38
C VAL A 228 8.82 -4.77 -5.10
N ARG A 229 8.32 -5.38 -4.05
CA ARG A 229 8.24 -4.79 -2.72
C ARG A 229 9.04 -5.63 -1.75
N GLN A 230 9.88 -4.98 -0.97
CA GLN A 230 10.60 -5.60 0.13
C GLN A 230 10.29 -4.86 1.43
N THR A 231 9.92 -5.63 2.44
CA THR A 231 9.70 -5.15 3.81
C THR A 231 10.74 -5.81 4.70
N SER A 232 11.48 -5.04 5.50
CA SER A 232 12.44 -5.58 6.48
C SER A 232 11.74 -6.05 7.75
N LYS A 233 12.48 -6.67 8.66
CA LYS A 233 11.97 -7.00 10.00
C LYS A 233 11.52 -5.74 10.75
N GLY A 234 10.36 -5.83 11.38
CA GLY A 234 9.90 -4.94 12.42
C GLY A 234 10.14 -5.56 13.80
N TYR A 235 10.01 -4.78 14.86
CA TYR A 235 10.28 -5.24 16.23
C TYR A 235 9.24 -4.68 17.19
N TRP A 236 8.85 -5.50 18.18
CA TRP A 236 8.11 -5.07 19.35
C TRP A 236 9.00 -5.20 20.58
N ASN A 237 9.28 -4.07 21.26
CA ASN A 237 10.14 -4.04 22.46
C ASN A 237 11.48 -4.77 22.27
N GLY A 238 12.06 -4.71 21.07
CA GLY A 238 13.32 -5.34 20.69
C GLY A 238 13.23 -6.78 20.20
N GLU A 239 12.09 -7.42 20.27
CA GLU A 239 11.83 -8.74 19.69
C GLU A 239 11.30 -8.62 18.27
N VAL A 240 11.66 -9.56 17.39
CA VAL A 240 11.20 -9.56 15.98
C VAL A 240 9.69 -9.73 15.96
N ALA A 241 8.99 -8.78 15.35
CA ALA A 241 7.57 -8.90 15.12
C ALA A 241 7.31 -10.00 14.08
N PRO A 242 6.49 -11.01 14.40
CA PRO A 242 6.11 -12.04 13.44
C PRO A 242 5.52 -11.43 12.16
N ASN A 243 5.74 -12.09 11.03
CA ASN A 243 5.19 -11.71 9.72
C ASN A 243 5.55 -10.29 9.24
N SER A 244 6.59 -9.66 9.82
CA SER A 244 7.00 -8.30 9.48
C SER A 244 7.94 -8.21 8.27
N GLU A 245 8.64 -9.29 7.93
CA GLU A 245 9.55 -9.35 6.78
C GLU A 245 8.88 -10.04 5.60
N SER A 246 9.01 -9.46 4.42
CA SER A 246 8.49 -10.08 3.20
C SER A 246 9.15 -9.51 1.94
N THR A 247 9.16 -10.32 0.89
CA THR A 247 9.48 -9.89 -0.48
C THR A 247 8.35 -10.33 -1.40
N LEU A 248 7.75 -9.37 -2.11
CA LEU A 248 6.67 -9.61 -3.04
C LEU A 248 7.06 -9.20 -4.45
N VAL A 249 6.56 -9.97 -5.43
CA VAL A 249 6.52 -9.60 -6.84
C VAL A 249 5.06 -9.43 -7.25
N ILE A 250 4.73 -8.30 -7.85
CA ILE A 250 3.35 -7.88 -8.11
C ILE A 250 3.20 -7.53 -9.60
N PRO A 251 2.98 -8.51 -10.48
CA PRO A 251 2.60 -8.25 -11.86
C PRO A 251 1.17 -7.68 -11.94
N GLY A 252 0.91 -6.89 -12.98
CA GLY A 252 -0.41 -6.32 -13.18
C GLY A 252 -0.69 -5.90 -14.61
N VAL A 253 -1.98 -5.73 -14.89
CA VAL A 253 -2.51 -5.19 -16.15
C VAL A 253 -3.23 -3.89 -15.86
N GLY A 254 -2.82 -2.83 -16.56
CA GLY A 254 -3.33 -1.48 -16.35
C GLY A 254 -4.17 -0.97 -17.51
N PHE A 255 -5.12 -0.13 -17.19
CA PHE A 255 -5.97 0.59 -18.14
C PHE A 255 -5.93 2.08 -17.82
N LEU A 256 -5.87 2.93 -18.85
CA LEU A 256 -5.76 4.36 -18.68
C LEU A 256 -6.71 5.08 -19.65
N TRP A 257 -7.54 5.97 -19.12
CA TRP A 257 -8.44 6.82 -19.88
C TRP A 257 -8.20 8.29 -19.56
N ASN A 258 -8.16 9.11 -20.61
CA ASN A 258 -8.24 10.55 -20.48
C ASN A 258 -9.70 10.96 -20.75
N LEU A 259 -10.38 11.37 -19.70
CA LEU A 259 -11.77 11.75 -19.67
C LEU A 259 -11.90 13.28 -19.56
N SER A 260 -13.08 13.83 -19.83
CA SER A 260 -13.32 15.28 -19.75
C SER A 260 -13.08 15.85 -18.33
N PHE A 261 -13.33 15.03 -17.31
CA PHE A 261 -13.12 15.45 -15.91
C PHE A 261 -11.70 15.16 -15.37
N GLY A 262 -10.85 14.44 -16.10
CA GLY A 262 -9.50 14.07 -15.65
C GLY A 262 -9.02 12.74 -16.22
N THR A 263 -7.97 12.21 -15.63
CA THR A 263 -7.40 10.90 -16.00
C THR A 263 -7.87 9.85 -15.00
N LEU A 264 -8.39 8.74 -15.52
CA LEU A 264 -8.75 7.53 -14.77
C LEU A 264 -7.74 6.42 -15.11
N ALA A 265 -7.16 5.81 -14.10
CA ALA A 265 -6.34 4.61 -14.24
C ALA A 265 -6.92 3.48 -13.38
N VAL A 266 -6.93 2.27 -13.92
CA VAL A 266 -7.30 1.04 -13.21
C VAL A 266 -6.16 0.05 -13.40
N ASN A 267 -5.73 -0.60 -12.33
CA ASN A 267 -4.70 -1.63 -12.38
C ASN A 267 -5.19 -2.88 -11.61
N LEU A 268 -5.14 -4.01 -12.29
CA LEU A 268 -5.45 -5.33 -11.73
C LEU A 268 -4.12 -6.04 -11.49
N GLN A 269 -3.88 -6.45 -10.26
CA GLN A 269 -2.60 -6.97 -9.82
C GLN A 269 -2.76 -8.29 -9.07
N LYS A 270 -1.77 -9.16 -9.24
CA LYS A 270 -1.66 -10.44 -8.55
C LYS A 270 -0.35 -10.48 -7.77
N PRO A 271 -0.34 -10.12 -6.47
CA PRO A 271 0.84 -10.28 -5.63
C PRO A 271 1.24 -11.76 -5.44
N TYR A 272 2.55 -12.00 -5.44
CA TYR A 272 3.16 -13.28 -5.10
C TYR A 272 4.23 -13.03 -4.05
N PHE A 273 4.18 -13.77 -2.95
CA PHE A 273 5.22 -13.76 -1.93
C PHE A 273 6.39 -14.63 -2.41
N LEU A 274 7.60 -14.06 -2.41
CA LEU A 274 8.86 -14.77 -2.69
C LEU A 274 9.58 -15.13 -1.40
N ASP A 275 9.33 -14.37 -0.34
CA ASP A 275 9.93 -14.53 0.97
C ASP A 275 9.00 -13.95 2.04
N GLY A 276 9.08 -14.48 3.27
CA GLY A 276 8.22 -14.10 4.40
C GLY A 276 7.21 -15.19 4.75
N SER A 277 6.43 -14.96 5.78
CA SER A 277 5.56 -15.96 6.43
C SER A 277 4.47 -16.55 5.52
N PHE A 278 4.13 -15.86 4.45
CA PHE A 278 3.12 -16.36 3.50
C PHE A 278 3.72 -17.17 2.35
N THR A 279 4.96 -17.64 2.45
CA THR A 279 5.63 -18.41 1.38
C THR A 279 5.61 -19.92 1.60
N GLY A 280 5.13 -20.40 2.74
CA GLY A 280 5.19 -21.82 3.10
C GLY A 280 6.63 -22.32 3.24
N THR A 281 7.39 -21.80 4.21
CA THR A 281 8.76 -22.26 4.46
C THR A 281 8.78 -23.60 5.20
N GLU A 282 9.83 -24.40 4.93
CA GLU A 282 10.07 -25.71 5.55
C GLU A 282 9.89 -25.66 7.09
N GLY A 283 8.94 -26.42 7.59
CA GLY A 283 8.68 -26.60 9.02
C GLY A 283 7.51 -25.82 9.58
N GLN A 284 6.90 -24.93 8.81
CA GLN A 284 5.55 -24.45 9.05
C GLN A 284 4.63 -25.11 8.03
N ALA A 285 3.47 -25.54 8.52
CA ALA A 285 2.43 -26.12 7.70
C ALA A 285 2.20 -25.24 6.47
N GLU A 286 1.94 -25.84 5.32
CA GLU A 286 1.82 -25.17 4.02
C GLU A 286 0.80 -24.03 4.08
N GLU A 287 1.26 -22.81 4.39
CA GLU A 287 0.40 -21.63 4.29
C GLU A 287 0.05 -21.37 2.83
N THR A 288 -1.20 -21.47 2.50
CA THR A 288 -1.70 -21.11 1.18
C THR A 288 -2.19 -19.67 1.22
N THR A 289 -1.68 -18.83 0.34
CA THR A 289 -2.09 -17.43 0.26
C THR A 289 -2.43 -17.05 -1.16
N ASP A 290 -3.66 -16.63 -1.38
CA ASP A 290 -4.11 -16.10 -2.66
C ASP A 290 -4.45 -14.61 -2.52
N VAL A 291 -3.68 -13.75 -3.18
CA VAL A 291 -3.80 -12.30 -3.04
C VAL A 291 -4.25 -11.67 -4.36
N TYR A 292 -5.28 -10.85 -4.29
CA TYR A 292 -5.75 -10.03 -5.40
C TYR A 292 -5.75 -8.56 -5.00
N GLN A 293 -5.35 -7.72 -5.93
CA GLN A 293 -5.32 -6.28 -5.71
C GLN A 293 -5.89 -5.52 -6.90
N ILE A 294 -6.76 -4.55 -6.62
CA ILE A 294 -7.30 -3.63 -7.61
C ILE A 294 -6.99 -2.22 -7.15
N SER A 295 -6.32 -1.46 -8.02
CA SER A 295 -6.05 -0.05 -7.77
C SER A 295 -6.79 0.81 -8.78
N VAL A 296 -7.48 1.85 -8.29
CA VAL A 296 -8.19 2.83 -9.12
C VAL A 296 -7.71 4.22 -8.76
N SER A 297 -7.16 4.94 -9.72
CA SER A 297 -6.64 6.29 -9.53
C SER A 297 -7.39 7.29 -10.40
N VAL A 298 -7.80 8.40 -9.82
CA VAL A 298 -8.36 9.55 -10.54
C VAL A 298 -7.48 10.76 -10.29
N ARG A 299 -7.16 11.48 -11.36
CA ARG A 299 -6.35 12.70 -11.28
C ARG A 299 -6.96 13.80 -12.14
N LYS A 300 -7.05 15.00 -11.60
CA LYS A 300 -7.51 16.20 -12.30
C LYS A 300 -6.59 17.39 -12.01
N VAL A 301 -5.98 17.94 -13.04
CA VAL A 301 -5.38 19.27 -12.96
C VAL A 301 -6.52 20.30 -13.03
N LEU A 302 -6.56 21.21 -12.08
CA LEU A 302 -7.61 22.23 -12.01
C LEU A 302 -7.33 23.33 -13.06
N ASP A 303 -8.41 23.91 -13.58
CA ASP A 303 -8.37 25.11 -14.41
C ASP A 303 -8.18 26.37 -13.54
N TYR A 304 -7.27 26.27 -12.58
CA TYR A 304 -6.98 27.30 -11.60
C TYR A 304 -5.48 27.29 -11.29
N SER A 305 -4.87 28.45 -11.23
CA SER A 305 -3.49 28.64 -10.80
C SER A 305 -3.45 29.53 -9.56
N ILE A 306 -2.56 29.23 -8.62
CA ILE A 306 -2.34 30.03 -7.42
C ILE A 306 -1.56 31.30 -7.83
N PRO A 307 -2.18 32.51 -7.77
CA PRO A 307 -1.60 33.70 -8.44
C PRO A 307 -0.21 34.11 -7.93
N PHE A 308 0.09 33.91 -6.66
CA PHE A 308 1.39 34.31 -6.08
C PHE A 308 2.52 33.31 -6.39
N LEU A 309 2.20 32.17 -6.99
CA LEU A 309 3.18 31.17 -7.49
C LEU A 309 3.30 31.20 -9.01
N ASP A 310 2.40 31.86 -9.71
CA ASP A 310 2.36 31.95 -11.17
C ASP A 310 3.21 33.16 -11.63
N TRP A 311 4.57 32.98 -11.68
CA TRP A 311 5.55 34.01 -12.03
C TRP A 311 6.73 33.48 -12.82
#